data_67e0044ac4390a26d4253d3c8f274df5
#
_entry.id   67e0044ac4390a26d4253d3c8f274df5
#
_cell.length_a   1.000
_cell.length_b   1.000
_cell.length_c   1.000
_cell.angle_alpha   90.00
_cell.angle_beta   90.00
_cell.angle_gamma   90.00
#
_symmetry.space_group_name_H-M   'P 1'
#
loop_
_entity.id
_entity.type
_entity.pdbx_description
1 polymer ?
#
loop_
_entity_poly.entity_id
_entity_poly.type
_entity_poly.pdbx_seq_one_letter_code
_entity_poly.pdbx_strand_id
1 'polypeptide(L)'
;MLDQHAALDRVEALRQSALALVRNGDYEDALAVYDDALALATDEDARELITINKADAMIALERSGPEVHELARVIMRRRNVRHVYLAAYALQYKYRLENDLKRALFYGQLALRTAEEANEPSWRRIVLLELGNVYELDSQVATAIRCFEESLAIGEESSANRDRDLSHAYAIENLGYCKLLEGKIVDGLAYIHEALEMLSDPIGRAEAYVDLCYGYLEAHDYDKARFYGEAALELAKEPRQIRNAHYLLGEASYKAGDTAGATFHFDELAKHYPQFRNLKSLLFAIDLRSMVNFKL
;
A
#
# COMPACT_ATOMS: atom_id res chain seq x y z
N MET A 1 -4.66 -12.93 -39.42
CA MET A 1 -4.50 -11.52 -38.99
C MET A 1 -5.69 -10.99 -38.21
N LEU A 2 -6.95 -11.10 -38.66
CA LEU A 2 -8.13 -10.66 -37.92
C LEU A 2 -8.33 -11.42 -36.61
N ASP A 3 -8.12 -12.74 -36.59
CA ASP A 3 -8.22 -13.58 -35.38
C ASP A 3 -7.14 -13.28 -34.33
N GLN A 4 -5.93 -12.89 -34.76
CA GLN A 4 -4.87 -12.53 -33.83
C GLN A 4 -5.11 -11.17 -33.15
N HIS A 5 -5.67 -10.18 -33.87
CA HIS A 5 -6.06 -8.90 -33.28
C HIS A 5 -7.17 -9.08 -32.25
N ALA A 6 -8.21 -9.82 -32.59
CA ALA A 6 -9.30 -10.11 -31.67
C ALA A 6 -8.84 -10.86 -30.40
N ALA A 7 -7.84 -11.74 -30.52
CA ALA A 7 -7.25 -12.43 -29.38
C ALA A 7 -6.43 -11.48 -28.47
N LEU A 8 -5.64 -10.58 -29.07
CA LEU A 8 -4.89 -9.56 -28.33
C LEU A 8 -5.80 -8.57 -27.60
N ASP A 9 -6.86 -8.10 -28.29
CA ASP A 9 -7.86 -7.21 -27.69
C ASP A 9 -8.56 -7.86 -26.51
N ARG A 10 -8.84 -9.17 -26.59
CA ARG A 10 -9.46 -9.93 -25.49
C ARG A 10 -8.51 -10.08 -24.30
N VAL A 11 -7.25 -10.37 -24.53
CA VAL A 11 -6.22 -10.48 -23.48
C VAL A 11 -6.08 -9.14 -22.75
N GLU A 12 -5.99 -8.04 -23.51
CA GLU A 12 -5.88 -6.70 -22.91
C GLU A 12 -7.16 -6.33 -22.13
N ALA A 13 -8.35 -6.65 -22.64
CA ALA A 13 -9.61 -6.43 -21.93
C ALA A 13 -9.67 -7.18 -20.59
N LEU A 14 -9.23 -8.44 -20.54
CA LEU A 14 -9.13 -9.20 -19.31
C LEU A 14 -8.12 -8.57 -18.33
N ARG A 15 -6.94 -8.17 -18.82
CA ARG A 15 -5.94 -7.50 -18.00
C ARG A 15 -6.49 -6.20 -17.39
N GLN A 16 -7.21 -5.39 -18.16
CA GLN A 16 -7.84 -4.16 -17.67
C GLN A 16 -8.95 -4.44 -16.65
N SER A 17 -9.74 -5.50 -16.87
CA SER A 17 -10.74 -5.95 -15.91
C SER A 17 -10.10 -6.35 -14.58
N ALA A 18 -9.02 -7.12 -14.62
CA ALA A 18 -8.28 -7.52 -13.42
C ALA A 18 -7.68 -6.31 -12.68
N LEU A 19 -7.13 -5.32 -13.41
CA LEU A 19 -6.64 -4.08 -12.80
C LEU A 19 -7.77 -3.28 -12.12
N ALA A 20 -8.99 -3.29 -12.68
CA ALA A 20 -10.13 -2.65 -12.04
C ALA A 20 -10.52 -3.35 -10.72
N LEU A 21 -10.46 -4.69 -10.68
CA LEU A 21 -10.66 -5.48 -9.47
C LEU A 21 -9.59 -5.18 -8.42
N VAL A 22 -8.30 -5.10 -8.82
CA VAL A 22 -7.19 -4.71 -7.91
C VAL A 22 -7.46 -3.33 -7.29
N ARG A 23 -7.88 -2.34 -8.08
CA ARG A 23 -8.22 -0.99 -7.58
C ARG A 23 -9.35 -0.99 -6.54
N ASN A 24 -10.26 -1.96 -6.64
CA ASN A 24 -11.34 -2.15 -5.66
C ASN A 24 -10.92 -3.02 -4.46
N GLY A 25 -9.70 -3.57 -4.45
CA GLY A 25 -9.23 -4.51 -3.44
C GLY A 25 -9.79 -5.93 -3.59
N ASP A 26 -10.43 -6.25 -4.72
CA ASP A 26 -10.99 -7.58 -5.01
C ASP A 26 -9.89 -8.48 -5.62
N TYR A 27 -8.81 -8.65 -4.86
CA TYR A 27 -7.57 -9.30 -5.32
C TYR A 27 -7.75 -10.75 -5.74
N GLU A 28 -8.60 -11.54 -5.04
CA GLU A 28 -8.84 -12.97 -5.39
C GLU A 28 -9.50 -13.10 -6.76
N ASP A 29 -10.50 -12.25 -7.04
CA ASP A 29 -11.16 -12.22 -8.33
C ASP A 29 -10.21 -11.73 -9.42
N ALA A 30 -9.36 -10.74 -9.10
CA ALA A 30 -8.33 -10.26 -10.01
C ALA A 30 -7.34 -11.36 -10.40
N LEU A 31 -6.89 -12.18 -9.44
CA LEU A 31 -5.98 -13.30 -9.70
C LEU A 31 -6.59 -14.32 -10.66
N ALA A 32 -7.87 -14.65 -10.51
CA ALA A 32 -8.58 -15.54 -11.42
C ALA A 32 -8.64 -14.99 -12.85
N VAL A 33 -8.94 -13.67 -12.99
CA VAL A 33 -8.99 -13.01 -14.32
C VAL A 33 -7.59 -12.90 -14.94
N TYR A 34 -6.52 -12.71 -14.15
CA TYR A 34 -5.15 -12.76 -14.66
C TYR A 34 -4.78 -14.16 -15.17
N ASP A 35 -5.24 -15.24 -14.52
CA ASP A 35 -5.02 -16.61 -14.99
C ASP A 35 -5.72 -16.85 -16.33
N ASP A 36 -6.95 -16.39 -16.50
CA ASP A 36 -7.66 -16.45 -17.78
C ASP A 36 -6.92 -15.66 -18.88
N ALA A 37 -6.41 -14.47 -18.56
CA ALA A 37 -5.62 -13.67 -19.49
C ALA A 37 -4.33 -14.38 -19.90
N LEU A 38 -3.60 -14.98 -18.94
CA LEU A 38 -2.37 -15.74 -19.19
C LEU A 38 -2.60 -17.00 -20.04
N ALA A 39 -3.74 -17.67 -19.88
CA ALA A 39 -4.11 -18.84 -20.68
C ALA A 39 -4.34 -18.48 -22.16
N LEU A 40 -4.80 -17.27 -22.44
CA LEU A 40 -5.06 -16.78 -23.80
C LEU A 40 -3.87 -16.05 -24.44
N ALA A 41 -2.99 -15.48 -23.64
CA ALA A 41 -1.89 -14.67 -24.12
C ALA A 41 -0.81 -15.54 -24.81
N THR A 42 -0.56 -15.28 -26.10
CA THR A 42 0.47 -15.93 -26.92
C THR A 42 1.70 -15.03 -27.12
N ASP A 43 1.53 -13.72 -26.99
CA ASP A 43 2.60 -12.73 -27.07
C ASP A 43 3.43 -12.70 -25.78
N GLU A 44 4.76 -12.72 -25.90
CA GLU A 44 5.67 -12.79 -24.74
C GLU A 44 5.63 -11.51 -23.91
N ASP A 45 5.51 -10.34 -24.55
CA ASP A 45 5.47 -9.03 -23.88
C ASP A 45 4.16 -8.87 -23.07
N ALA A 46 3.03 -9.26 -23.66
CA ALA A 46 1.74 -9.28 -22.97
C ALA A 46 1.74 -10.26 -21.79
N ARG A 47 2.30 -11.46 -21.95
CA ARG A 47 2.43 -12.43 -20.86
C ARG A 47 3.27 -11.90 -19.71
N GLU A 48 4.41 -11.27 -20.02
CA GLU A 48 5.28 -10.68 -19.01
C GLU A 48 4.57 -9.57 -18.24
N LEU A 49 3.83 -8.66 -18.92
CA LEU A 49 3.06 -7.61 -18.28
C LEU A 49 1.95 -8.15 -17.36
N ILE A 50 1.20 -9.16 -17.82
CA ILE A 50 0.15 -9.79 -17.00
C ILE A 50 0.77 -10.48 -15.78
N THR A 51 1.91 -11.15 -15.93
CA THR A 51 2.64 -11.79 -14.83
C THR A 51 3.07 -10.78 -13.79
N ILE A 52 3.55 -9.59 -14.20
CA ILE A 52 3.91 -8.51 -13.28
C ILE A 52 2.68 -8.02 -12.52
N ASN A 53 1.57 -7.75 -13.21
CA ASN A 53 0.34 -7.28 -12.56
C ASN A 53 -0.25 -8.33 -11.61
N LYS A 54 -0.20 -9.62 -11.97
CA LYS A 54 -0.61 -10.72 -11.09
C LYS A 54 0.28 -10.82 -9.86
N ALA A 55 1.61 -10.69 -10.03
CA ALA A 55 2.57 -10.70 -8.93
C ALA A 55 2.30 -9.54 -7.95
N ASP A 56 1.96 -8.36 -8.44
CA ASP A 56 1.61 -7.20 -7.61
C ASP A 56 0.36 -7.48 -6.74
N ALA A 57 -0.70 -8.03 -7.33
CA ALA A 57 -1.90 -8.45 -6.59
C ALA A 57 -1.60 -9.55 -5.55
N MET A 58 -0.69 -10.50 -5.86
CA MET A 58 -0.25 -11.51 -4.89
C MET A 58 0.53 -10.89 -3.73
N ILE A 59 1.36 -9.90 -4.00
CA ILE A 59 2.14 -9.18 -2.97
C ILE A 59 1.20 -8.45 -2.01
N ALA A 60 0.16 -7.78 -2.52
CA ALA A 60 -0.85 -7.12 -1.68
C ALA A 60 -1.55 -8.09 -0.72
N LEU A 61 -1.71 -9.35 -1.12
CA LEU A 61 -2.21 -10.43 -0.27
C LEU A 61 -1.11 -11.11 0.58
N GLU A 62 0.10 -10.57 0.60
CA GLU A 62 1.28 -11.16 1.27
C GLU A 62 1.61 -12.59 0.80
N ARG A 63 1.32 -12.91 -0.46
CA ARG A 63 1.57 -14.22 -1.08
C ARG A 63 2.84 -14.24 -1.89
N SER A 64 3.49 -15.39 -1.91
CA SER A 64 4.62 -15.70 -2.78
C SER A 64 4.21 -16.72 -3.85
N GLY A 65 4.88 -16.71 -4.99
CA GLY A 65 4.65 -17.64 -6.07
C GLY A 65 5.65 -17.47 -7.22
N PRO A 66 5.53 -18.28 -8.28
CA PRO A 66 6.40 -18.19 -9.45
C PRO A 66 6.40 -16.80 -10.09
N GLU A 67 5.25 -16.13 -10.11
CA GLU A 67 5.06 -14.79 -10.67
C GLU A 67 5.89 -13.75 -9.91
N VAL A 68 5.90 -13.81 -8.59
CA VAL A 68 6.70 -12.90 -7.74
C VAL A 68 8.20 -13.15 -7.95
N HIS A 69 8.63 -14.41 -8.10
CA HIS A 69 10.02 -14.73 -8.43
C HIS A 69 10.42 -14.28 -9.85
N GLU A 70 9.45 -14.19 -10.77
CA GLU A 70 9.69 -13.75 -12.14
C GLU A 70 10.05 -12.25 -12.22
N LEU A 71 9.58 -11.42 -11.28
CA LEU A 71 9.87 -9.98 -11.26
C LEU A 71 11.39 -9.68 -11.33
N ALA A 72 12.19 -10.41 -10.56
CA ALA A 72 13.64 -10.23 -10.60
C ALA A 72 14.24 -10.61 -11.97
N ARG A 73 13.68 -11.63 -12.64
CA ARG A 73 14.12 -12.03 -13.99
C ARG A 73 13.74 -11.01 -15.04
N VAL A 74 12.55 -10.38 -14.92
CA VAL A 74 12.14 -9.27 -15.81
C VAL A 74 13.17 -8.13 -15.74
N ILE A 75 13.54 -7.73 -14.52
CA ILE A 75 14.57 -6.69 -14.31
C ILE A 75 15.92 -7.10 -14.95
N MET A 76 16.32 -8.35 -14.81
CA MET A 76 17.60 -8.83 -15.39
C MET A 76 17.58 -8.87 -16.92
N ARG A 77 16.46 -9.23 -17.53
CA ARG A 77 16.32 -9.28 -19.01
C ARG A 77 16.32 -7.90 -19.66
N ARG A 78 15.78 -6.89 -19.00
CA ARG A 78 15.71 -5.49 -19.46
C ARG A 78 15.14 -5.31 -20.87
N ARG A 79 14.18 -6.15 -21.27
CA ARG A 79 13.61 -6.12 -22.63
C ARG A 79 12.69 -4.92 -22.85
N ASN A 80 11.93 -4.56 -21.85
CA ASN A 80 10.94 -3.49 -21.89
C ASN A 80 11.14 -2.59 -20.67
N VAL A 81 11.39 -1.31 -20.87
CA VAL A 81 11.67 -0.33 -19.81
C VAL A 81 10.50 -0.19 -18.83
N ARG A 82 9.26 -0.23 -19.35
CA ARG A 82 8.05 -0.19 -18.54
C ARG A 82 7.93 -1.42 -17.63
N HIS A 83 8.26 -2.61 -18.15
CA HIS A 83 8.23 -3.84 -17.36
C HIS A 83 9.30 -3.82 -16.27
N VAL A 84 10.49 -3.30 -16.56
CA VAL A 84 11.55 -3.11 -15.55
C VAL A 84 11.09 -2.18 -14.44
N TYR A 85 10.46 -1.05 -14.80
CA TYR A 85 9.89 -0.12 -13.83
C TYR A 85 8.84 -0.79 -12.94
N LEU A 86 7.83 -1.43 -13.54
CA LEU A 86 6.73 -2.08 -12.81
C LEU A 86 7.23 -3.23 -11.91
N ALA A 87 8.16 -4.04 -12.40
CA ALA A 87 8.75 -5.12 -11.62
C ALA A 87 9.58 -4.61 -10.44
N ALA A 88 10.34 -3.53 -10.62
CA ALA A 88 11.11 -2.90 -9.55
C ALA A 88 10.19 -2.25 -8.51
N TYR A 89 9.13 -1.58 -8.95
CA TYR A 89 8.09 -1.02 -8.10
C TYR A 89 7.40 -2.10 -7.23
N ALA A 90 6.96 -3.19 -7.85
CA ALA A 90 6.33 -4.31 -7.13
C ALA A 90 7.29 -4.97 -6.12
N LEU A 91 8.59 -5.12 -6.46
CA LEU A 91 9.58 -5.64 -5.52
C LEU A 91 9.89 -4.66 -4.38
N GLN A 92 9.89 -3.35 -4.63
CA GLN A 92 9.97 -2.36 -3.56
C GLN A 92 8.84 -2.55 -2.56
N TYR A 93 7.59 -2.61 -3.04
CA TYR A 93 6.41 -2.82 -2.22
C TYR A 93 6.50 -4.13 -1.43
N LYS A 94 6.84 -5.25 -2.09
CA LYS A 94 7.07 -6.53 -1.44
C LYS A 94 8.04 -6.45 -0.27
N TYR A 95 9.22 -5.89 -0.50
CA TYR A 95 10.25 -5.83 0.53
C TYR A 95 9.93 -4.83 1.63
N ARG A 96 9.13 -3.81 1.35
CA ARG A 96 8.55 -2.94 2.37
C ARG A 96 7.62 -3.73 3.31
N LEU A 97 6.71 -4.54 2.77
CA LEU A 97 5.82 -5.41 3.56
C LEU A 97 6.59 -6.45 4.39
N GLU A 98 7.72 -6.94 3.88
CA GLU A 98 8.61 -7.87 4.60
C GLU A 98 9.55 -7.16 5.59
N ASN A 99 9.44 -5.84 5.73
CA ASN A 99 10.34 -5.01 6.55
C ASN A 99 11.83 -5.14 6.18
N ASP A 100 12.13 -5.55 4.95
CA ASP A 100 13.49 -5.51 4.39
C ASP A 100 13.75 -4.17 3.70
N LEU A 101 13.92 -3.14 4.52
CA LEU A 101 14.03 -1.75 4.05
C LEU A 101 15.23 -1.54 3.12
N LYS A 102 16.30 -2.33 3.28
CA LYS A 102 17.47 -2.25 2.39
C LYS A 102 17.13 -2.68 0.97
N ARG A 103 16.43 -3.81 0.81
CA ARG A 103 15.98 -4.27 -0.51
C ARG A 103 14.88 -3.37 -1.05
N ALA A 104 13.96 -2.91 -0.21
CA ALA A 104 12.94 -1.95 -0.61
C ALA A 104 13.56 -0.67 -1.19
N LEU A 105 14.53 -0.05 -0.51
CA LEU A 105 15.26 1.12 -1.02
C LEU A 105 16.01 0.82 -2.31
N PHE A 106 16.66 -0.34 -2.43
CA PHE A 106 17.38 -0.71 -3.64
C PHE A 106 16.45 -0.77 -4.86
N TYR A 107 15.31 -1.45 -4.74
CA TYR A 107 14.35 -1.57 -5.85
C TYR A 107 13.60 -0.26 -6.12
N GLY A 108 13.28 0.52 -5.09
CA GLY A 108 12.70 1.84 -5.25
C GLY A 108 13.62 2.81 -6.00
N GLN A 109 14.91 2.83 -5.65
CA GLN A 109 15.90 3.63 -6.38
C GLN A 109 16.11 3.13 -7.82
N LEU A 110 15.97 1.82 -8.07
CA LEU A 110 16.00 1.27 -9.43
C LEU A 110 14.78 1.74 -10.23
N ALA A 111 13.58 1.67 -9.65
CA ALA A 111 12.35 2.16 -10.28
C ALA A 111 12.44 3.66 -10.57
N LEU A 112 12.96 4.46 -9.62
CA LEU A 112 13.14 5.90 -9.79
C LEU A 112 14.06 6.23 -10.96
N ARG A 113 15.25 5.62 -11.00
CA ARG A 113 16.19 5.79 -12.14
C ARG A 113 15.56 5.36 -13.47
N THR A 114 14.81 4.26 -13.47
CA THR A 114 14.14 3.79 -14.70
C THR A 114 13.08 4.79 -15.16
N ALA A 115 12.34 5.42 -14.25
CA ALA A 115 11.37 6.47 -14.57
C ALA A 115 12.05 7.74 -15.12
N GLU A 116 13.20 8.12 -14.56
CA GLU A 116 14.02 9.26 -15.01
C GLU A 116 14.61 9.00 -16.41
N GLU A 117 15.20 7.83 -16.63
CA GLU A 117 15.74 7.41 -17.93
C GLU A 117 14.66 7.35 -19.02
N ALA A 118 13.43 6.95 -18.66
CA ALA A 118 12.28 6.92 -19.55
C ALA A 118 11.64 8.31 -19.78
N ASN A 119 12.04 9.31 -18.99
CA ASN A 119 11.40 10.64 -18.95
C ASN A 119 9.87 10.55 -18.70
N GLU A 120 9.47 9.73 -17.72
CA GLU A 120 8.07 9.48 -17.38
C GLU A 120 7.72 10.08 -15.99
N PRO A 121 7.24 11.33 -15.94
CA PRO A 121 6.94 12.01 -14.67
C PRO A 121 5.90 11.30 -13.83
N SER A 122 4.91 10.62 -14.45
CA SER A 122 3.90 9.86 -13.73
C SER A 122 4.48 8.69 -12.96
N TRP A 123 5.46 7.98 -13.54
CA TRP A 123 6.17 6.89 -12.85
C TRP A 123 7.05 7.42 -11.72
N ARG A 124 7.75 8.53 -11.95
CA ARG A 124 8.58 9.18 -10.95
C ARG A 124 7.75 9.60 -9.73
N ARG A 125 6.58 10.19 -9.96
CA ARG A 125 5.66 10.58 -8.90
C ARG A 125 5.24 9.41 -8.03
N ILE A 126 4.81 8.29 -8.64
CA ILE A 126 4.33 7.10 -7.92
C ILE A 126 5.45 6.47 -7.10
N VAL A 127 6.65 6.33 -7.68
CA VAL A 127 7.76 5.69 -6.94
C VAL A 127 8.30 6.57 -5.82
N LEU A 128 8.19 7.90 -5.92
CA LEU A 128 8.54 8.82 -4.83
C LEU A 128 7.61 8.64 -3.63
N LEU A 129 6.31 8.41 -3.85
CA LEU A 129 5.38 8.05 -2.77
C LEU A 129 5.84 6.80 -2.02
N GLU A 130 6.14 5.74 -2.76
CA GLU A 130 6.59 4.49 -2.15
C GLU A 130 7.97 4.61 -1.48
N LEU A 131 8.89 5.38 -2.03
CA LEU A 131 10.16 5.67 -1.36
C LEU A 131 9.95 6.48 -0.08
N GLY A 132 9.02 7.43 -0.08
CA GLY A 132 8.61 8.14 1.12
C GLY A 132 8.15 7.19 2.22
N ASN A 133 7.27 6.22 1.89
CA ASN A 133 6.81 5.20 2.82
C ASN A 133 7.97 4.35 3.37
N VAL A 134 8.95 3.98 2.54
CA VAL A 134 10.13 3.22 3.00
C VAL A 134 11.00 4.04 3.93
N TYR A 135 11.24 5.34 3.63
CA TYR A 135 12.02 6.23 4.50
C TYR A 135 11.30 6.52 5.83
N GLU A 136 9.98 6.59 5.81
CA GLU A 136 9.17 6.75 7.01
C GLU A 136 9.35 5.54 7.94
N LEU A 137 9.24 4.32 7.39
CA LEU A 137 9.47 3.08 8.13
C LEU A 137 10.91 2.99 8.68
N ASP A 138 11.89 3.51 7.96
CA ASP A 138 13.30 3.62 8.40
C ASP A 138 13.52 4.78 9.39
N SER A 139 12.45 5.37 9.91
CA SER A 139 12.45 6.51 10.84
C SER A 139 13.14 7.76 10.28
N GLN A 140 13.30 7.84 8.96
CA GLN A 140 13.87 9.00 8.26
C GLN A 140 12.77 9.99 7.83
N VAL A 141 11.95 10.43 8.78
CA VAL A 141 10.75 11.26 8.55
C VAL A 141 11.03 12.49 7.68
N ALA A 142 12.12 13.19 7.91
CA ALA A 142 12.48 14.35 7.10
C ALA A 142 12.78 14.00 5.62
N THR A 143 13.29 12.81 5.34
CA THR A 143 13.51 12.31 3.97
C THR A 143 12.21 11.88 3.34
N ALA A 144 11.33 11.22 4.10
CA ALA A 144 9.99 10.85 3.67
C ALA A 144 9.17 12.07 3.24
N ILE A 145 9.13 13.11 4.07
CA ILE A 145 8.46 14.38 3.76
C ILE A 145 8.95 14.95 2.41
N ARG A 146 10.27 15.00 2.18
CA ARG A 146 10.80 15.48 0.90
C ARG A 146 10.35 14.64 -0.30
N CYS A 147 10.27 13.33 -0.15
CA CYS A 147 9.75 12.45 -1.22
C CYS A 147 8.28 12.74 -1.53
N PHE A 148 7.45 12.94 -0.50
CA PHE A 148 6.03 13.28 -0.67
C PHE A 148 5.84 14.66 -1.29
N GLU A 149 6.59 15.68 -0.83
CA GLU A 149 6.56 17.03 -1.41
C GLU A 149 7.01 17.03 -2.87
N GLU A 150 8.06 16.28 -3.23
CA GLU A 150 8.51 16.15 -4.61
C GLU A 150 7.47 15.44 -5.48
N SER A 151 6.81 14.41 -4.95
CA SER A 151 5.69 13.75 -5.62
C SER A 151 4.53 14.72 -5.91
N LEU A 152 4.17 15.57 -4.95
CA LEU A 152 3.14 16.60 -5.12
C LEU A 152 3.53 17.62 -6.20
N ALA A 153 4.75 18.14 -6.17
CA ALA A 153 5.23 19.12 -7.14
C ALA A 153 5.17 18.60 -8.59
N ILE A 154 5.52 17.34 -8.83
CA ILE A 154 5.38 16.73 -10.16
C ILE A 154 3.91 16.64 -10.58
N GLY A 155 2.98 16.44 -9.63
CA GLY A 155 1.55 16.37 -9.89
C GLY A 155 0.95 17.66 -10.42
N GLU A 156 1.44 18.82 -9.98
CA GLU A 156 0.93 20.15 -10.37
C GLU A 156 1.26 20.49 -11.83
N GLU A 157 2.34 19.96 -12.37
CA GLU A 157 2.82 20.26 -13.73
C GLU A 157 2.09 19.45 -14.83
N SER A 158 1.44 18.35 -14.51
CA SER A 158 0.85 17.46 -15.51
C SER A 158 -0.68 17.48 -15.49
N SER A 159 -1.30 17.57 -16.67
CA SER A 159 -2.76 17.74 -16.87
C SER A 159 -3.63 16.60 -16.35
N ALA A 160 -4.82 16.98 -15.92
CA ALA A 160 -6.01 16.27 -15.51
C ALA A 160 -6.10 14.78 -15.86
N ASN A 161 -5.91 13.89 -14.86
CA ASN A 161 -6.36 12.52 -14.94
C ASN A 161 -6.72 12.00 -13.52
N ARG A 162 -7.69 11.05 -13.44
CA ARG A 162 -8.20 10.48 -12.18
C ARG A 162 -7.10 9.84 -11.31
N ASP A 163 -6.10 9.22 -11.94
CA ASP A 163 -4.94 8.63 -11.25
C ASP A 163 -4.03 9.69 -10.59
N ARG A 164 -4.11 10.96 -11.06
CA ARG A 164 -3.42 12.09 -10.46
C ARG A 164 -4.03 12.47 -9.12
N ASP A 165 -5.35 12.50 -9.05
CA ASP A 165 -6.06 12.91 -7.85
C ASP A 165 -5.80 11.92 -6.69
N LEU A 166 -5.78 10.61 -6.97
CA LEU A 166 -5.45 9.59 -5.99
C LEU A 166 -4.01 9.70 -5.47
N SER A 167 -3.02 9.83 -6.37
CA SER A 167 -1.62 9.97 -5.91
C SER A 167 -1.38 11.26 -5.13
N HIS A 168 -2.13 12.33 -5.44
CA HIS A 168 -2.11 13.57 -4.69
C HIS A 168 -2.69 13.37 -3.28
N ALA A 169 -3.83 12.70 -3.20
CA ALA A 169 -4.48 12.38 -1.93
C ALA A 169 -3.59 11.51 -1.03
N TYR A 170 -2.94 10.48 -1.60
CA TYR A 170 -1.97 9.66 -0.86
C TYR A 170 -0.77 10.46 -0.36
N ALA A 171 -0.25 11.41 -1.15
CA ALA A 171 0.86 12.23 -0.70
C ALA A 171 0.47 13.14 0.47
N ILE A 172 -0.74 13.74 0.43
CA ILE A 172 -1.29 14.55 1.52
C ILE A 172 -1.51 13.70 2.77
N GLU A 173 -2.09 12.50 2.61
CA GLU A 173 -2.32 11.56 3.70
C GLU A 173 -1.01 11.19 4.40
N ASN A 174 0.01 10.78 3.63
CA ASN A 174 1.32 10.44 4.18
C ASN A 174 2.03 11.61 4.84
N LEU A 175 1.90 12.85 4.30
CA LEU A 175 2.38 14.05 4.99
C LEU A 175 1.66 14.25 6.33
N GLY A 176 0.36 14.00 6.38
CA GLY A 176 -0.43 14.01 7.62
C GLY A 176 0.11 13.02 8.64
N TYR A 177 0.36 11.79 8.23
CA TYR A 177 0.96 10.78 9.10
C TYR A 177 2.36 11.18 9.59
N CYS A 178 3.22 11.73 8.73
CA CYS A 178 4.50 12.29 9.15
C CYS A 178 4.34 13.40 10.21
N LYS A 179 3.29 14.23 10.12
CA LYS A 179 2.99 15.22 11.17
C LYS A 179 2.60 14.58 12.48
N LEU A 180 1.81 13.48 12.45
CA LEU A 180 1.50 12.70 13.66
C LEU A 180 2.77 12.16 14.32
N LEU A 181 3.70 11.60 13.53
CA LEU A 181 5.00 11.11 14.02
C LEU A 181 5.88 12.22 14.62
N GLU A 182 5.76 13.46 14.13
CA GLU A 182 6.41 14.64 14.72
C GLU A 182 5.70 15.15 16.01
N GLY A 183 4.60 14.53 16.43
CA GLY A 183 3.78 14.98 17.57
C GLY A 183 2.88 16.20 17.25
N LYS A 184 2.77 16.60 15.99
CA LYS A 184 1.91 17.69 15.51
C LYS A 184 0.51 17.16 15.20
N ILE A 185 -0.18 16.69 16.25
CA ILE A 185 -1.41 15.89 16.10
C ILE A 185 -2.52 16.64 15.34
N VAL A 186 -2.74 17.92 15.68
CA VAL A 186 -3.80 18.75 15.05
C VAL A 186 -3.54 18.90 13.55
N ASP A 187 -2.30 19.22 13.16
CA ASP A 187 -1.93 19.38 11.76
C ASP A 187 -2.04 18.04 11.02
N GLY A 188 -1.55 16.95 11.62
CA GLY A 188 -1.62 15.62 11.03
C GLY A 188 -3.05 15.19 10.75
N LEU A 189 -3.94 15.31 11.73
CA LEU A 189 -5.36 15.00 11.55
C LEU A 189 -6.01 15.86 10.46
N ALA A 190 -5.67 17.16 10.35
CA ALA A 190 -6.20 18.04 9.31
C ALA A 190 -5.80 17.58 7.91
N TYR A 191 -4.52 17.23 7.69
CA TYR A 191 -4.04 16.69 6.41
C TYR A 191 -4.72 15.37 6.04
N ILE A 192 -4.88 14.44 7.00
CA ILE A 192 -5.52 13.15 6.71
C ILE A 192 -7.01 13.32 6.40
N HIS A 193 -7.71 14.24 7.07
CA HIS A 193 -9.09 14.57 6.72
C HIS A 193 -9.21 15.18 5.32
N GLU A 194 -8.30 16.09 4.94
CA GLU A 194 -8.24 16.65 3.59
C GLU A 194 -8.04 15.53 2.54
N ALA A 195 -7.08 14.63 2.77
CA ALA A 195 -6.85 13.49 1.89
C ALA A 195 -8.09 12.60 1.76
N LEU A 196 -8.77 12.32 2.86
CA LEU A 196 -9.97 11.47 2.89
C LEU A 196 -11.13 12.02 2.04
N GLU A 197 -11.26 13.34 1.91
CA GLU A 197 -12.24 13.98 1.02
C GLU A 197 -11.92 13.72 -0.45
N MET A 198 -10.65 13.51 -0.80
CA MET A 198 -10.17 13.26 -2.16
C MET A 198 -10.12 11.77 -2.51
N LEU A 199 -9.92 10.89 -1.53
CA LEU A 199 -9.81 9.45 -1.72
C LEU A 199 -11.16 8.84 -2.09
N SER A 200 -11.23 8.21 -3.25
CA SER A 200 -12.43 7.54 -3.77
C SER A 200 -12.34 6.02 -3.77
N ASP A 201 -11.14 5.45 -3.66
CA ASP A 201 -10.90 4.02 -3.63
C ASP A 201 -10.98 3.47 -2.20
N PRO A 202 -11.49 2.24 -2.02
CA PRO A 202 -11.66 1.65 -0.69
C PRO A 202 -10.33 1.40 0.04
N ILE A 203 -9.26 1.08 -0.70
CA ILE A 203 -7.93 0.78 -0.13
C ILE A 203 -7.36 2.04 0.52
N GLY A 204 -7.33 3.16 -0.20
CA GLY A 204 -6.82 4.42 0.32
C GLY A 204 -7.67 4.97 1.45
N ARG A 205 -9.01 4.83 1.36
CA ARG A 205 -9.90 5.22 2.46
C ARG A 205 -9.66 4.39 3.73
N ALA A 206 -9.45 3.08 3.59
CA ALA A 206 -9.12 2.22 4.71
C ALA A 206 -7.80 2.66 5.37
N GLU A 207 -6.78 3.01 4.58
CA GLU A 207 -5.50 3.51 5.07
C GLU A 207 -5.68 4.82 5.85
N ALA A 208 -6.36 5.80 5.26
CA ALA A 208 -6.65 7.08 5.92
C ALA A 208 -7.44 6.90 7.23
N TYR A 209 -8.35 5.94 7.29
CA TYR A 209 -9.06 5.62 8.54
C TYR A 209 -8.14 4.97 9.59
N VAL A 210 -7.20 4.11 9.20
CA VAL A 210 -6.17 3.59 10.11
C VAL A 210 -5.35 4.74 10.69
N ASP A 211 -4.93 5.68 9.86
CA ASP A 211 -4.12 6.83 10.29
C ASP A 211 -4.93 7.80 11.18
N LEU A 212 -6.21 8.02 10.89
CA LEU A 212 -7.09 8.78 11.77
C LEU A 212 -7.29 8.08 13.12
N CYS A 213 -7.44 6.75 13.10
CA CYS A 213 -7.52 5.96 14.35
C CYS A 213 -6.25 6.18 15.19
N TYR A 214 -5.07 6.10 14.57
CA TYR A 214 -3.80 6.38 15.24
C TYR A 214 -3.74 7.83 15.76
N GLY A 215 -4.06 8.82 14.93
CA GLY A 215 -3.99 10.23 15.29
C GLY A 215 -4.94 10.58 16.45
N TYR A 216 -6.16 10.05 16.46
CA TYR A 216 -7.10 10.25 17.58
C TYR A 216 -6.70 9.47 18.83
N LEU A 217 -6.05 8.33 18.68
CA LEU A 217 -5.47 7.61 19.82
C LEU A 217 -4.34 8.42 20.47
N GLU A 218 -3.48 9.09 19.69
CA GLU A 218 -2.47 10.02 20.19
C GLU A 218 -3.08 11.28 20.82
N ALA A 219 -4.21 11.75 20.28
CA ALA A 219 -5.00 12.84 20.85
C ALA A 219 -5.75 12.47 22.15
N HIS A 220 -5.71 11.21 22.57
CA HIS A 220 -6.49 10.63 23.67
C HIS A 220 -8.02 10.71 23.48
N ASP A 221 -8.50 10.91 22.26
CA ASP A 221 -9.92 10.83 21.86
C ASP A 221 -10.25 9.38 21.46
N TYR A 222 -10.39 8.52 22.46
CA TYR A 222 -10.56 7.07 22.23
C TYR A 222 -11.88 6.72 21.54
N ASP A 223 -12.91 7.54 21.68
CA ASP A 223 -14.19 7.32 21.00
C ASP A 223 -14.05 7.53 19.49
N LYS A 224 -13.37 8.60 19.06
CA LYS A 224 -13.07 8.81 17.64
C LYS A 224 -12.05 7.79 17.12
N ALA A 225 -11.04 7.43 17.90
CA ALA A 225 -10.10 6.39 17.52
C ALA A 225 -10.83 5.09 17.19
N ARG A 226 -11.76 4.64 18.05
CA ARG A 226 -12.59 3.45 17.78
C ARG A 226 -13.47 3.62 16.55
N PHE A 227 -14.16 4.75 16.42
CA PHE A 227 -15.00 5.03 15.25
C PHE A 227 -14.23 4.86 13.92
N TYR A 228 -13.04 5.47 13.81
CA TYR A 228 -12.24 5.36 12.59
C TYR A 228 -11.59 4.00 12.42
N GLY A 229 -11.20 3.32 13.49
CA GLY A 229 -10.68 1.96 13.43
C GLY A 229 -11.73 0.95 12.93
N GLU A 230 -12.98 1.07 13.36
CA GLU A 230 -14.11 0.27 12.89
C GLU A 230 -14.40 0.57 11.41
N ALA A 231 -14.42 1.85 11.01
CA ALA A 231 -14.57 2.24 9.61
C ALA A 231 -13.44 1.71 8.71
N ALA A 232 -12.21 1.64 9.25
CA ALA A 232 -11.09 1.02 8.56
C ALA A 232 -11.35 -0.48 8.32
N LEU A 233 -11.81 -1.23 9.32
CA LEU A 233 -12.11 -2.67 9.19
C LEU A 233 -13.23 -2.96 8.19
N GLU A 234 -14.22 -2.08 8.06
CA GLU A 234 -15.30 -2.25 7.07
C GLU A 234 -14.80 -2.19 5.62
N LEU A 235 -13.75 -1.42 5.36
CA LEU A 235 -13.18 -1.23 4.02
C LEU A 235 -11.91 -2.03 3.78
N ALA A 236 -11.19 -2.44 4.83
CA ALA A 236 -9.88 -3.09 4.71
C ALA A 236 -9.95 -4.38 3.90
N LYS A 237 -9.12 -4.48 2.88
CA LYS A 237 -8.97 -5.62 1.99
C LYS A 237 -7.59 -6.28 2.11
N GLU A 238 -6.60 -5.50 2.51
CA GLU A 238 -5.23 -5.98 2.68
C GLU A 238 -4.99 -6.51 4.09
N PRO A 239 -4.28 -7.64 4.25
CA PRO A 239 -3.98 -8.21 5.57
C PRO A 239 -3.31 -7.21 6.50
N ARG A 240 -2.45 -6.34 5.98
CA ARG A 240 -1.77 -5.28 6.73
C ARG A 240 -2.76 -4.30 7.36
N GLN A 241 -3.71 -3.79 6.59
CA GLN A 241 -4.72 -2.84 7.07
C GLN A 241 -5.57 -3.45 8.20
N ILE A 242 -5.97 -4.73 8.03
CA ILE A 242 -6.74 -5.47 9.03
C ILE A 242 -5.94 -5.60 10.34
N ARG A 243 -4.66 -5.98 10.26
CA ARG A 243 -3.78 -6.08 11.44
C ARG A 243 -3.62 -4.75 12.16
N ASN A 244 -3.35 -3.68 11.40
CA ASN A 244 -3.16 -2.34 11.96
C ASN A 244 -4.43 -1.83 12.65
N ALA A 245 -5.59 -1.98 12.01
CA ALA A 245 -6.86 -1.59 12.59
C ALA A 245 -7.17 -2.37 13.88
N HIS A 246 -6.99 -3.70 13.90
CA HIS A 246 -7.19 -4.48 15.12
C HIS A 246 -6.22 -4.10 16.24
N TYR A 247 -4.97 -3.79 15.92
CA TYR A 247 -4.02 -3.33 16.92
C TYR A 247 -4.49 -2.00 17.56
N LEU A 248 -4.78 -1.00 16.72
CA LEU A 248 -5.15 0.33 17.19
C LEU A 248 -6.50 0.33 17.93
N LEU A 249 -7.47 -0.47 17.46
CA LEU A 249 -8.74 -0.66 18.15
C LEU A 249 -8.57 -1.32 19.53
N GLY A 250 -7.68 -2.30 19.62
CA GLY A 250 -7.31 -2.94 20.88
C GLY A 250 -6.73 -1.93 21.86
N GLU A 251 -5.78 -1.09 21.43
CA GLU A 251 -5.17 -0.02 22.22
C GLU A 251 -6.21 1.04 22.65
N ALA A 252 -7.05 1.50 21.72
CA ALA A 252 -8.09 2.49 22.00
C ALA A 252 -9.10 1.97 23.02
N SER A 253 -9.56 0.72 22.86
CA SER A 253 -10.47 0.06 23.79
C SER A 253 -9.82 -0.10 25.17
N TYR A 254 -8.57 -0.55 25.22
CA TYR A 254 -7.84 -0.72 26.49
C TYR A 254 -7.70 0.60 27.25
N LYS A 255 -7.30 1.66 26.55
CA LYS A 255 -7.13 3.00 27.16
C LYS A 255 -8.46 3.64 27.55
N ALA A 256 -9.55 3.31 26.86
CA ALA A 256 -10.92 3.70 27.25
C ALA A 256 -11.48 2.90 28.43
N GLY A 257 -10.78 1.86 28.92
CA GLY A 257 -11.23 0.98 29.99
C GLY A 257 -12.13 -0.16 29.53
N ASP A 258 -12.36 -0.32 28.23
CA ASP A 258 -13.10 -1.42 27.63
C ASP A 258 -12.18 -2.64 27.44
N THR A 259 -11.98 -3.40 28.53
CA THR A 259 -11.13 -4.60 28.52
C THR A 259 -11.70 -5.70 27.62
N ALA A 260 -13.03 -5.78 27.44
CA ALA A 260 -13.67 -6.78 26.60
C ALA A 260 -13.38 -6.49 25.12
N GLY A 261 -13.56 -5.24 24.67
CA GLY A 261 -13.21 -4.79 23.32
C GLY A 261 -11.71 -4.96 23.02
N ALA A 262 -10.84 -4.55 23.96
CA ALA A 262 -9.40 -4.75 23.82
C ALA A 262 -9.04 -6.23 23.64
N THR A 263 -9.64 -7.11 24.46
CA THR A 263 -9.43 -8.56 24.37
C THR A 263 -9.83 -9.10 23.00
N PHE A 264 -11.00 -8.71 22.51
CA PHE A 264 -11.49 -9.12 21.20
C PHE A 264 -10.51 -8.75 20.08
N HIS A 265 -10.11 -7.47 20.01
CA HIS A 265 -9.25 -7.01 18.94
C HIS A 265 -7.83 -7.59 19.02
N PHE A 266 -7.26 -7.77 20.20
CA PHE A 266 -5.97 -8.42 20.36
C PHE A 266 -6.03 -9.92 20.07
N ASP A 267 -7.17 -10.60 20.30
CA ASP A 267 -7.37 -12.00 19.87
C ASP A 267 -7.46 -12.11 18.34
N GLU A 268 -8.16 -11.18 17.68
CA GLU A 268 -8.20 -11.13 16.22
C GLU A 268 -6.80 -10.89 15.63
N LEU A 269 -6.05 -9.92 16.16
CA LEU A 269 -4.67 -9.64 15.74
C LEU A 269 -3.77 -10.87 15.93
N ALA A 270 -3.90 -11.59 17.04
CA ALA A 270 -3.06 -12.76 17.34
C ALA A 270 -3.24 -13.91 16.35
N LYS A 271 -4.38 -14.00 15.67
CA LYS A 271 -4.61 -15.00 14.59
C LYS A 271 -3.66 -14.83 13.41
N HIS A 272 -3.21 -13.61 13.16
CA HIS A 272 -2.24 -13.30 12.09
C HIS A 272 -0.79 -13.66 12.47
N TYR A 273 -0.53 -13.94 13.75
CA TYR A 273 0.81 -14.21 14.29
C TYR A 273 0.86 -15.51 15.10
N PRO A 274 0.49 -16.67 14.53
CA PRO A 274 0.37 -17.95 15.28
C PRO A 274 1.69 -18.40 15.92
N GLN A 275 2.82 -17.89 15.43
CA GLN A 275 4.15 -18.17 15.99
C GLN A 275 4.39 -17.50 17.35
N PHE A 276 3.65 -16.44 17.70
CA PHE A 276 3.80 -15.70 18.95
C PHE A 276 2.71 -16.07 19.96
N ARG A 277 2.90 -17.18 20.69
CA ARG A 277 1.92 -17.75 21.64
C ARG A 277 1.43 -16.78 22.73
N ASN A 278 2.24 -15.78 23.09
CA ASN A 278 1.95 -14.84 24.17
C ASN A 278 1.71 -13.40 23.66
N LEU A 279 1.43 -13.21 22.38
CA LEU A 279 1.28 -11.89 21.79
C LEU A 279 0.25 -11.05 22.52
N LYS A 280 -0.93 -11.59 22.79
CA LYS A 280 -1.99 -10.90 23.52
C LYS A 280 -1.55 -10.40 24.89
N SER A 281 -0.86 -11.24 25.69
CA SER A 281 -0.36 -10.84 27.01
C SER A 281 0.69 -9.72 26.89
N LEU A 282 1.49 -9.73 25.83
CA LEU A 282 2.47 -8.68 25.55
C LEU A 282 1.77 -7.36 25.22
N LEU A 283 0.71 -7.39 24.39
CA LEU A 283 -0.06 -6.22 23.98
C LEU A 283 -0.73 -5.54 25.18
N PHE A 284 -1.19 -6.30 26.18
CA PHE A 284 -1.70 -5.71 27.44
C PHE A 284 -0.61 -5.16 28.36
N ALA A 285 0.63 -5.60 28.21
CA ALA A 285 1.74 -5.22 29.09
C ALA A 285 2.56 -4.04 28.56
N ILE A 286 2.61 -3.84 27.26
CA ILE A 286 3.51 -2.88 26.59
C ILE A 286 2.74 -2.11 25.52
N ASP A 287 2.83 -0.78 25.60
CA ASP A 287 2.40 0.10 24.49
C ASP A 287 3.45 0.07 23.37
N LEU A 288 3.15 -0.66 22.30
CA LEU A 288 4.09 -0.84 21.18
C LEU A 288 4.16 0.38 20.24
N ARG A 289 3.27 1.37 20.38
CA ARG A 289 3.20 2.53 19.48
C ARG A 289 4.48 3.37 19.48
N SER A 290 5.18 3.41 20.61
CA SER A 290 6.47 4.08 20.72
C SER A 290 7.64 3.26 20.14
N MET A 291 7.43 2.00 19.78
CA MET A 291 8.45 1.05 19.35
C MET A 291 8.27 0.56 17.90
N VAL A 292 7.07 0.67 17.37
CA VAL A 292 6.70 0.12 16.06
C VAL A 292 5.98 1.20 15.25
N ASN A 293 6.44 1.43 14.04
CA ASN A 293 5.70 2.24 13.07
C ASN A 293 4.55 1.39 12.48
N PHE A 294 3.32 1.91 12.52
CA PHE A 294 2.10 1.19 12.14
C PHE A 294 1.81 1.16 10.63
N LYS A 295 2.64 1.75 9.81
CA LYS A 295 2.56 1.56 8.35
C LYS A 295 3.26 0.29 7.83
N LEU A 296 3.63 -0.61 8.78
CA LEU A 296 4.17 -1.93 8.46
C LEU A 296 3.13 -2.86 7.87
#